data_3752a2ddce6d48c04d457b807c3baa92
#
_entry.id   3752a2ddce6d48c04d457b807c3baa92
#
_cell.length_a   1.000
_cell.length_b   1.000
_cell.length_c   1.000
_cell.angle_alpha   90.00
_cell.angle_beta   90.00
_cell.angle_gamma   90.00
#
_symmetry.space_group_name_H-M   'P 1'
#
loop_
_entity.id
_entity.type
_entity.pdbx_description
1 polymer ?
#
loop_
_entity_poly.entity_id
_entity_poly.type
_entity_poly.pdbx_seq_one_letter_code
_entity_poly.pdbx_strand_id
1 'polypeptide(L)'
;MVEIALDHIYKRYPDAKEGEKDAVMDFNLHVRDKEFIVFVGPSGCGKSTTLRMIAGLEDITQGDLKIDGKVMNDVAPKDRDIAMVFQNYALYPHMTVFDNMAFGLKLRKYAKADIKKRVDEAADILGLKEFLERKPADLSGGQRQRVALGRAIVRDAPIFLMDEPLSNLDAKLRVSMRAEIAKLHQRLNTTTIYVTHDQTEAMTMADRVVVMSVGKVQQIGTPAEVYDNPRNMFVAGFMGSPAMNFFNVSYKDGKISDGQGLELAIPEGRAKVLNDRGYNGKEITFGIRPEDIHAEEAFIETWPGATVHCEVVVSELMGATSQLYARVDGTEFVATVDARDFHNPGDKIDMGFDINKAHFFDKETTNAIVTKEAEDAMNAEQAKA
;
A
#
# COMPACT_ATOMS: atom_id res chain seq x y z
N MET A 1 -13.65 -10.26 20.68
CA MET A 1 -13.16 -10.34 19.28
C MET A 1 -13.94 -9.31 18.50
N VAL A 2 -13.29 -8.54 17.64
CA VAL A 2 -14.01 -7.55 16.82
C VAL A 2 -13.62 -7.74 15.36
N GLU A 3 -14.58 -8.23 14.57
CA GLU A 3 -14.45 -8.47 13.14
C GLU A 3 -15.26 -7.44 12.35
N ILE A 4 -14.73 -7.03 11.19
CA ILE A 4 -15.42 -6.10 10.29
C ILE A 4 -15.59 -6.80 8.96
N ALA A 5 -16.82 -6.86 8.45
CA ALA A 5 -17.10 -7.36 7.11
C ALA A 5 -17.73 -6.26 6.26
N LEU A 6 -17.18 -6.10 5.07
CA LEU A 6 -17.73 -5.26 4.00
C LEU A 6 -18.19 -6.21 2.90
N ASP A 7 -19.50 -6.32 2.73
CA ASP A 7 -20.10 -7.25 1.78
C ASP A 7 -20.72 -6.45 0.63
N HIS A 8 -20.13 -6.54 -0.57
CA HIS A 8 -20.60 -5.88 -1.79
C HIS A 8 -20.87 -4.39 -1.62
N ILE A 9 -19.93 -3.65 -0.99
CA ILE A 9 -20.09 -2.22 -0.72
C ILE A 9 -19.91 -1.41 -2.01
N TYR A 10 -20.88 -0.53 -2.24
CA TYR A 10 -20.85 0.48 -3.31
C TYR A 10 -21.05 1.87 -2.73
N LYS A 11 -20.38 2.85 -3.33
CA LYS A 11 -20.61 4.28 -3.06
C LYS A 11 -20.75 5.06 -4.35
N ARG A 12 -21.93 5.65 -4.54
CA ARG A 12 -22.21 6.65 -5.57
C ARG A 12 -22.63 7.95 -4.91
N TYR A 13 -21.99 9.03 -5.30
CA TYR A 13 -22.40 10.36 -4.82
C TYR A 13 -23.63 10.86 -5.59
N PRO A 14 -24.58 11.60 -4.95
CA PRO A 14 -25.82 12.05 -5.58
C PRO A 14 -25.62 13.01 -6.76
N ASP A 15 -24.50 13.75 -6.75
CA ASP A 15 -24.10 14.72 -7.77
C ASP A 15 -23.26 14.12 -8.90
N ALA A 16 -23.02 12.80 -8.85
CA ALA A 16 -22.30 12.09 -9.92
C ALA A 16 -23.07 12.18 -11.25
N LYS A 17 -22.36 12.58 -12.30
CA LYS A 17 -22.95 12.71 -13.65
C LYS A 17 -23.32 11.34 -14.21
N GLU A 18 -24.24 11.34 -15.17
CA GLU A 18 -24.59 10.11 -15.90
C GLU A 18 -23.34 9.58 -16.64
N GLY A 19 -23.01 8.30 -16.40
CA GLY A 19 -21.78 7.68 -16.93
C GLY A 19 -20.52 7.85 -16.08
N GLU A 20 -20.56 8.62 -15.00
CA GLU A 20 -19.47 8.71 -14.03
C GLU A 20 -19.39 7.44 -13.18
N LYS A 21 -18.17 6.96 -12.94
CA LYS A 21 -17.94 5.76 -12.14
C LYS A 21 -18.24 6.01 -10.66
N ASP A 22 -18.71 4.97 -10.00
CA ASP A 22 -18.92 5.00 -8.55
C ASP A 22 -17.57 5.20 -7.81
N ALA A 23 -17.60 5.92 -6.70
CA ALA A 23 -16.41 6.18 -5.89
C ALA A 23 -15.86 4.90 -5.25
N VAL A 24 -16.72 3.92 -4.97
CA VAL A 24 -16.39 2.57 -4.51
C VAL A 24 -17.31 1.58 -5.23
N MET A 25 -16.75 0.50 -5.75
CA MET A 25 -17.44 -0.49 -6.57
C MET A 25 -17.12 -1.89 -6.08
N ASP A 26 -18.15 -2.62 -5.65
CA ASP A 26 -18.08 -4.02 -5.24
C ASP A 26 -16.93 -4.31 -4.28
N PHE A 27 -16.84 -3.50 -3.20
CA PHE A 27 -15.77 -3.65 -2.23
C PHE A 27 -16.13 -4.75 -1.24
N ASN A 28 -15.34 -5.82 -1.26
CA ASN A 28 -15.47 -6.97 -0.38
C ASN A 28 -14.22 -7.09 0.48
N LEU A 29 -14.37 -7.18 1.81
CA LEU A 29 -13.26 -7.33 2.75
C LEU A 29 -13.76 -7.88 4.09
N HIS A 30 -13.09 -8.91 4.61
CA HIS A 30 -13.25 -9.39 5.96
C HIS A 30 -11.99 -9.09 6.78
N VAL A 31 -12.08 -8.20 7.76
CA VAL A 31 -11.01 -7.82 8.69
C VAL A 31 -11.15 -8.64 9.96
N ARG A 32 -10.08 -9.36 10.30
CA ARG A 32 -10.03 -10.22 11.49
C ARG A 32 -9.82 -9.40 12.76
N ASP A 33 -10.18 -10.00 13.90
CA ASP A 33 -9.87 -9.40 15.22
C ASP A 33 -8.37 -9.09 15.35
N LYS A 34 -8.05 -7.86 15.74
CA LYS A 34 -6.69 -7.35 15.98
C LYS A 34 -5.79 -7.26 14.74
N GLU A 35 -6.35 -7.34 13.57
CA GLU A 35 -5.62 -7.24 12.31
C GLU A 35 -5.31 -5.76 11.97
N PHE A 36 -4.12 -5.52 11.41
CA PHE A 36 -3.71 -4.24 10.84
C PHE A 36 -3.85 -4.27 9.31
N ILE A 37 -4.93 -3.70 8.82
CA ILE A 37 -5.20 -3.60 7.37
C ILE A 37 -4.77 -2.23 6.86
N VAL A 38 -4.08 -2.19 5.73
CA VAL A 38 -3.73 -0.94 5.05
C VAL A 38 -4.40 -0.85 3.69
N PHE A 39 -5.18 0.21 3.47
CA PHE A 39 -5.69 0.58 2.15
C PHE A 39 -4.67 1.48 1.46
N VAL A 40 -4.19 1.07 0.30
CA VAL A 40 -3.20 1.80 -0.48
C VAL A 40 -3.65 1.97 -1.92
N GLY A 41 -3.22 3.05 -2.58
CA GLY A 41 -3.59 3.33 -3.97
C GLY A 41 -3.48 4.83 -4.30
N PRO A 42 -3.64 5.22 -5.56
CA PRO A 42 -3.58 6.60 -6.00
C PRO A 42 -4.61 7.49 -5.32
N SER A 43 -4.39 8.81 -5.36
CA SER A 43 -5.38 9.78 -4.88
C SER A 43 -6.70 9.63 -5.64
N GLY A 44 -7.83 9.70 -4.90
CA GLY A 44 -9.16 9.59 -5.50
C GLY A 44 -9.63 8.17 -5.82
N CYS A 45 -8.90 7.10 -5.47
CA CYS A 45 -9.32 5.73 -5.76
C CYS A 45 -10.36 5.14 -4.79
N GLY A 46 -10.87 5.92 -3.81
CA GLY A 46 -11.95 5.49 -2.91
C GLY A 46 -11.53 5.10 -1.49
N LYS A 47 -10.25 5.11 -1.12
CA LYS A 47 -9.73 4.71 0.21
C LYS A 47 -10.40 5.44 1.38
N SER A 48 -10.27 6.76 1.42
CA SER A 48 -10.85 7.60 2.49
C SER A 48 -12.38 7.54 2.49
N THR A 49 -13.01 7.40 1.32
CA THR A 49 -14.46 7.18 1.21
C THR A 49 -14.87 5.88 1.90
N THR A 50 -14.15 4.78 1.61
CA THR A 50 -14.39 3.48 2.27
C THR A 50 -14.18 3.57 3.78
N LEU A 51 -13.09 4.21 4.21
CA LEU A 51 -12.81 4.42 5.64
C LEU A 51 -13.93 5.21 6.34
N ARG A 52 -14.44 6.26 5.68
CA ARG A 52 -15.53 7.10 6.20
C ARG A 52 -16.86 6.34 6.25
N MET A 53 -17.14 5.46 5.30
CA MET A 53 -18.31 4.57 5.36
C MET A 53 -18.24 3.64 6.58
N ILE A 54 -17.06 3.07 6.87
CA ILE A 54 -16.85 2.25 8.08
C ILE A 54 -17.08 3.08 9.34
N ALA A 55 -16.60 4.32 9.37
CA ALA A 55 -16.82 5.24 10.49
C ALA A 55 -18.27 5.73 10.63
N GLY A 56 -19.11 5.56 9.61
CA GLY A 56 -20.48 6.12 9.54
C GLY A 56 -20.51 7.62 9.24
N LEU A 57 -19.42 8.15 8.71
CA LEU A 57 -19.30 9.55 8.29
C LEU A 57 -19.71 9.75 6.83
N GLU A 58 -19.95 8.65 6.13
CA GLU A 58 -20.40 8.61 4.74
C GLU A 58 -21.39 7.47 4.59
N ASP A 59 -22.49 7.69 3.86
CA ASP A 59 -23.52 6.69 3.65
C ASP A 59 -23.10 5.65 2.62
N ILE A 60 -23.47 4.42 2.83
CA ILE A 60 -23.30 3.30 1.91
C ILE A 60 -24.48 3.31 0.93
N THR A 61 -24.19 3.22 -0.38
CA THR A 61 -25.23 3.22 -1.42
C THR A 61 -25.84 1.83 -1.59
N GLN A 62 -25.00 0.77 -1.58
CA GLN A 62 -25.42 -0.64 -1.65
C GLN A 62 -24.44 -1.50 -0.86
N GLY A 63 -24.91 -2.68 -0.46
CA GLY A 63 -24.12 -3.65 0.31
C GLY A 63 -24.25 -3.45 1.82
N ASP A 64 -23.64 -4.34 2.59
CA ASP A 64 -23.73 -4.37 4.05
C ASP A 64 -22.37 -4.21 4.71
N LEU A 65 -22.26 -3.24 5.62
CA LEU A 65 -21.18 -3.15 6.58
C LEU A 65 -21.60 -3.85 7.87
N LYS A 66 -20.81 -4.83 8.31
CA LYS A 66 -21.07 -5.54 9.57
C LYS A 66 -19.89 -5.38 10.53
N ILE A 67 -20.19 -5.17 11.81
CA ILE A 67 -19.21 -5.24 12.92
C ILE A 67 -19.75 -6.30 13.88
N ASP A 68 -18.94 -7.32 14.16
CA ASP A 68 -19.34 -8.50 14.96
C ASP A 68 -20.69 -9.10 14.49
N GLY A 69 -20.84 -9.23 13.16
CA GLY A 69 -22.05 -9.77 12.53
C GLY A 69 -23.26 -8.83 12.52
N LYS A 70 -23.18 -7.67 13.18
CA LYS A 70 -24.29 -6.70 13.22
C LYS A 70 -24.16 -5.69 12.09
N VAL A 71 -25.21 -5.52 11.28
CA VAL A 71 -25.28 -4.49 10.23
C VAL A 71 -25.21 -3.10 10.83
N MET A 72 -24.31 -2.27 10.31
CA MET A 72 -23.97 -0.94 10.82
C MET A 72 -24.36 0.21 9.90
N ASN A 73 -24.97 -0.06 8.75
CA ASN A 73 -25.25 0.95 7.73
C ASN A 73 -25.98 2.19 8.30
N ASP A 74 -27.04 1.98 9.11
CA ASP A 74 -27.85 3.04 9.68
C ASP A 74 -27.43 3.43 11.12
N VAL A 75 -26.32 2.86 11.63
CA VAL A 75 -25.84 3.17 12.99
C VAL A 75 -25.01 4.45 12.96
N ALA A 76 -25.40 5.42 13.80
CA ALA A 76 -24.70 6.71 13.88
C ALA A 76 -23.22 6.54 14.30
N PRO A 77 -22.29 7.39 13.84
CA PRO A 77 -20.85 7.27 14.13
C PRO A 77 -20.49 7.18 15.61
N LYS A 78 -21.23 7.89 16.46
CA LYS A 78 -21.02 7.91 17.92
C LYS A 78 -21.28 6.54 18.59
N ASP A 79 -22.11 5.70 17.96
CA ASP A 79 -22.60 4.42 18.49
C ASP A 79 -21.88 3.20 17.88
N ARG A 80 -20.90 3.42 16.96
CA ARG A 80 -20.11 2.36 16.31
C ARG A 80 -18.91 1.87 17.12
N ASP A 81 -18.59 2.50 18.24
CA ASP A 81 -17.43 2.24 19.09
C ASP A 81 -16.08 2.23 18.35
N ILE A 82 -15.89 3.21 17.51
CA ILE A 82 -14.71 3.40 16.65
C ILE A 82 -13.94 4.64 17.11
N ALA A 83 -12.62 4.58 17.14
CA ALA A 83 -11.75 5.75 17.24
C ALA A 83 -11.18 6.09 15.87
N MET A 84 -11.16 7.37 15.50
CA MET A 84 -10.66 7.83 14.20
C MET A 84 -9.64 8.93 14.34
N VAL A 85 -8.54 8.80 13.57
CA VAL A 85 -7.50 9.82 13.38
C VAL A 85 -7.64 10.37 11.97
N PHE A 86 -7.80 11.69 11.84
CA PHE A 86 -7.99 12.38 10.57
C PHE A 86 -6.66 12.90 10.02
N GLN A 87 -6.55 13.06 8.71
CA GLN A 87 -5.39 13.56 7.99
C GLN A 87 -4.90 14.93 8.50
N ASN A 88 -5.82 15.82 8.87
CA ASN A 88 -5.51 17.16 9.39
C ASN A 88 -5.42 17.21 10.93
N TYR A 89 -5.32 16.03 11.58
CA TYR A 89 -5.30 15.85 13.04
C TYR A 89 -6.59 16.29 13.75
N ALA A 90 -7.36 17.22 13.20
CA ALA A 90 -8.61 17.79 13.72
C ALA A 90 -8.52 18.18 15.21
N LEU A 91 -7.40 18.78 15.63
CA LEU A 91 -7.21 19.26 17.00
C LEU A 91 -8.00 20.55 17.24
N TYR A 92 -8.54 20.70 18.45
CA TYR A 92 -9.20 21.93 18.88
C TYR A 92 -8.12 22.97 19.25
N PRO A 93 -7.95 24.06 18.48
CA PRO A 93 -6.78 24.94 18.62
C PRO A 93 -6.77 25.77 19.91
N HIS A 94 -7.94 25.99 20.51
CA HIS A 94 -8.12 26.74 21.76
C HIS A 94 -7.95 25.90 23.02
N MET A 95 -7.94 24.58 22.89
CA MET A 95 -7.77 23.62 23.99
C MET A 95 -6.31 23.23 24.20
N THR A 96 -5.93 22.90 25.43
CA THR A 96 -4.63 22.30 25.73
C THR A 96 -4.52 20.89 25.15
N VAL A 97 -3.34 20.28 25.17
CA VAL A 97 -3.14 18.87 24.83
C VAL A 97 -4.00 17.98 25.71
N PHE A 98 -3.98 18.22 27.04
CA PHE A 98 -4.82 17.51 27.98
C PHE A 98 -6.31 17.60 27.61
N ASP A 99 -6.80 18.79 27.34
CA ASP A 99 -8.22 19.02 27.00
C ASP A 99 -8.60 18.39 25.65
N ASN A 100 -7.71 18.44 24.67
CA ASN A 100 -7.91 17.75 23.39
C ASN A 100 -8.09 16.25 23.60
N MET A 101 -7.21 15.61 24.38
CA MET A 101 -7.29 14.18 24.67
C MET A 101 -8.53 13.84 25.51
N ALA A 102 -8.83 14.66 26.52
CA ALA A 102 -9.94 14.45 27.45
C ALA A 102 -11.34 14.71 26.83
N PHE A 103 -11.42 15.42 25.71
CA PHE A 103 -12.68 15.95 25.17
C PHE A 103 -13.76 14.89 24.98
N GLY A 104 -13.44 13.78 24.33
CA GLY A 104 -14.38 12.69 24.09
C GLY A 104 -14.89 12.02 25.37
N LEU A 105 -14.01 11.90 26.38
CA LEU A 105 -14.38 11.35 27.70
C LEU A 105 -15.28 12.31 28.49
N LYS A 106 -15.02 13.63 28.40
CA LYS A 106 -15.87 14.66 29.01
C LYS A 106 -17.27 14.62 28.43
N LEU A 107 -17.44 14.50 27.10
CA LEU A 107 -18.74 14.37 26.43
C LEU A 107 -19.51 13.13 26.88
N ARG A 108 -18.81 12.03 27.13
CA ARG A 108 -19.39 10.78 27.65
C ARG A 108 -19.59 10.78 29.18
N LYS A 109 -19.33 11.91 29.87
CA LYS A 109 -19.53 12.11 31.30
C LYS A 109 -18.72 11.16 32.19
N TYR A 110 -17.49 10.78 31.78
CA TYR A 110 -16.57 10.03 32.65
C TYR A 110 -16.22 10.84 33.91
N ALA A 111 -15.91 10.15 35.00
CA ALA A 111 -15.45 10.80 36.23
C ALA A 111 -14.10 11.52 36.00
N LYS A 112 -13.86 12.68 36.63
CA LYS A 112 -12.64 13.47 36.48
C LYS A 112 -11.37 12.67 36.77
N ALA A 113 -11.41 11.79 37.76
CA ALA A 113 -10.30 10.93 38.13
C ALA A 113 -9.94 9.93 37.02
N ASP A 114 -10.96 9.31 36.37
CA ASP A 114 -10.77 8.37 35.28
C ASP A 114 -10.25 9.06 34.03
N ILE A 115 -10.76 10.28 33.72
CA ILE A 115 -10.26 11.10 32.62
C ILE A 115 -8.77 11.38 32.82
N LYS A 116 -8.39 11.86 34.03
CA LYS A 116 -6.98 12.15 34.33
C LYS A 116 -6.12 10.92 34.16
N LYS A 117 -6.52 9.78 34.75
CA LYS A 117 -5.79 8.52 34.65
C LYS A 117 -5.56 8.09 33.19
N ARG A 118 -6.61 8.05 32.36
CA ARG A 118 -6.53 7.64 30.95
C ARG A 118 -5.68 8.60 30.11
N VAL A 119 -5.79 9.92 30.36
CA VAL A 119 -4.96 10.91 29.66
C VAL A 119 -3.50 10.79 30.07
N ASP A 120 -3.19 10.62 31.35
CA ASP A 120 -1.82 10.45 31.85
C ASP A 120 -1.17 9.17 31.27
N GLU A 121 -1.92 8.05 31.22
CA GLU A 121 -1.47 6.79 30.62
C GLU A 121 -1.18 6.94 29.11
N ALA A 122 -2.10 7.56 28.35
CA ALA A 122 -1.91 7.81 26.93
C ALA A 122 -0.75 8.80 26.65
N ALA A 123 -0.62 9.84 27.49
CA ALA A 123 0.49 10.79 27.40
C ALA A 123 1.84 10.13 27.68
N ASP A 124 1.88 9.18 28.60
CA ASP A 124 3.08 8.38 28.87
C ASP A 124 3.49 7.52 27.69
N ILE A 125 2.52 6.81 27.09
CA ILE A 125 2.72 5.98 25.88
C ILE A 125 3.33 6.80 24.74
N LEU A 126 2.84 8.04 24.57
CA LEU A 126 3.15 8.89 23.42
C LEU A 126 4.28 9.91 23.68
N GLY A 127 4.85 9.92 24.89
CA GLY A 127 5.88 10.91 25.28
C GLY A 127 5.34 12.34 25.27
N LEU A 128 4.11 12.56 25.74
CA LEU A 128 3.43 13.86 25.74
C LEU A 128 3.28 14.51 27.13
N LYS A 129 3.77 13.87 28.21
CA LYS A 129 3.60 14.36 29.60
C LYS A 129 3.99 15.83 29.79
N GLU A 130 5.13 16.23 29.23
CA GLU A 130 5.65 17.58 29.33
C GLU A 130 4.86 18.62 28.52
N PHE A 131 3.99 18.16 27.62
CA PHE A 131 3.25 19.01 26.70
C PHE A 131 1.77 19.15 27.05
N LEU A 132 1.28 18.48 28.10
CA LEU A 132 -0.15 18.41 28.44
C LEU A 132 -0.83 19.78 28.58
N GLU A 133 -0.11 20.78 29.10
CA GLU A 133 -0.62 22.14 29.28
C GLU A 133 -0.43 23.06 28.07
N ARG A 134 0.28 22.60 27.04
CA ARG A 134 0.50 23.39 25.82
C ARG A 134 -0.72 23.33 24.89
N LYS A 135 -0.82 24.34 24.00
CA LYS A 135 -1.82 24.38 22.93
C LYS A 135 -1.24 23.83 21.62
N PRO A 136 -2.07 23.39 20.66
CA PRO A 136 -1.62 22.89 19.36
C PRO A 136 -0.68 23.81 18.59
N ALA A 137 -0.83 25.13 18.75
CA ALA A 137 0.04 26.13 18.12
C ALA A 137 1.51 26.04 18.58
N ASP A 138 1.73 25.59 19.83
CA ASP A 138 3.05 25.50 20.45
C ASP A 138 3.73 24.14 20.23
N LEU A 139 3.18 23.30 19.32
CA LEU A 139 3.63 21.95 19.08
C LEU A 139 4.23 21.79 17.69
N SER A 140 5.23 20.90 17.56
CA SER A 140 5.71 20.43 16.26
C SER A 140 4.65 19.57 15.55
N GLY A 141 4.83 19.32 14.22
CA GLY A 141 3.93 18.46 13.46
C GLY A 141 3.76 17.07 14.09
N GLY A 142 4.86 16.42 14.46
CA GLY A 142 4.82 15.09 15.11
C GLY A 142 4.17 15.12 16.50
N GLN A 143 4.35 16.20 17.27
CA GLN A 143 3.66 16.33 18.55
C GLN A 143 2.16 16.49 18.35
N ARG A 144 1.71 17.30 17.38
CA ARG A 144 0.28 17.42 17.03
C ARG A 144 -0.32 16.08 16.64
N GLN A 145 0.40 15.30 15.84
CA GLN A 145 -0.03 13.97 15.46
C GLN A 145 -0.14 13.03 16.67
N ARG A 146 0.86 13.01 17.56
CA ARG A 146 0.79 12.21 18.79
C ARG A 146 -0.42 12.62 19.65
N VAL A 147 -0.78 13.90 19.70
CA VAL A 147 -2.00 14.36 20.39
C VAL A 147 -3.25 13.79 19.73
N ALA A 148 -3.32 13.75 18.39
CA ALA A 148 -4.44 13.16 17.67
C ALA A 148 -4.56 11.65 17.95
N LEU A 149 -3.42 10.92 17.96
CA LEU A 149 -3.37 9.52 18.38
C LEU A 149 -3.81 9.36 19.85
N GLY A 150 -3.33 10.22 20.75
CA GLY A 150 -3.71 10.21 22.16
C GLY A 150 -5.22 10.38 22.36
N ARG A 151 -5.84 11.26 21.60
CA ARG A 151 -7.29 11.45 21.59
C ARG A 151 -8.07 10.19 21.17
N ALA A 152 -7.49 9.40 20.30
CA ALA A 152 -8.06 8.12 19.88
C ALA A 152 -7.84 7.03 20.96
N ILE A 153 -6.62 6.96 21.55
CA ILE A 153 -6.24 5.96 22.55
C ILE A 153 -7.07 6.07 23.84
N VAL A 154 -7.25 7.29 24.36
CA VAL A 154 -7.98 7.50 25.64
C VAL A 154 -9.43 6.97 25.56
N ARG A 155 -9.96 6.81 24.35
CA ARG A 155 -11.31 6.30 24.13
C ARG A 155 -11.42 4.80 24.38
N ASP A 156 -10.31 4.06 24.26
CA ASP A 156 -10.23 2.62 24.45
C ASP A 156 -11.22 1.88 23.54
N ALA A 157 -11.27 2.30 22.27
CA ALA A 157 -12.14 1.71 21.27
C ALA A 157 -11.50 0.44 20.68
N PRO A 158 -12.29 -0.60 20.39
CA PRO A 158 -11.78 -1.84 19.81
C PRO A 158 -11.37 -1.71 18.35
N ILE A 159 -11.84 -0.66 17.65
CA ILE A 159 -11.54 -0.38 16.24
C ILE A 159 -10.86 0.97 16.12
N PHE A 160 -9.71 1.00 15.43
CA PHE A 160 -8.97 2.20 15.08
C PHE A 160 -9.01 2.45 13.57
N LEU A 161 -9.44 3.63 13.17
CA LEU A 161 -9.41 4.09 11.78
C LEU A 161 -8.44 5.26 11.64
N MET A 162 -7.53 5.20 10.66
CA MET A 162 -6.53 6.24 10.42
C MET A 162 -6.56 6.67 8.95
N ASP A 163 -6.97 7.93 8.70
CA ASP A 163 -7.05 8.53 7.35
C ASP A 163 -5.79 9.35 7.07
N GLU A 164 -4.82 8.77 6.36
CA GLU A 164 -3.52 9.37 5.98
C GLU A 164 -2.80 10.12 7.13
N PRO A 165 -2.60 9.51 8.29
CA PRO A 165 -2.16 10.25 9.47
C PRO A 165 -0.73 10.80 9.35
N LEU A 166 0.11 10.26 8.44
CA LEU A 166 1.52 10.66 8.27
C LEU A 166 1.78 11.60 7.09
N SER A 167 0.76 11.89 6.26
CA SER A 167 0.90 12.64 5.00
C SER A 167 1.48 14.06 5.17
N ASN A 168 1.21 14.71 6.30
CA ASN A 168 1.64 16.08 6.60
C ASN A 168 2.98 16.19 7.34
N LEU A 169 3.75 15.09 7.43
CA LEU A 169 5.04 15.05 8.12
C LEU A 169 6.20 15.02 7.14
N ASP A 170 7.34 15.59 7.57
CA ASP A 170 8.61 15.44 6.86
C ASP A 170 9.09 13.98 6.85
N ALA A 171 9.99 13.62 5.93
CA ALA A 171 10.45 12.25 5.71
C ALA A 171 11.08 11.62 6.97
N LYS A 172 11.92 12.36 7.71
CA LYS A 172 12.58 11.85 8.92
C LYS A 172 11.57 11.54 10.03
N LEU A 173 10.61 12.44 10.23
CA LEU A 173 9.57 12.28 11.24
C LEU A 173 8.60 11.17 10.86
N ARG A 174 8.29 11.01 9.56
CA ARG A 174 7.44 9.92 9.05
C ARG A 174 8.02 8.54 9.39
N VAL A 175 9.33 8.34 9.20
CA VAL A 175 10.02 7.08 9.56
C VAL A 175 9.85 6.77 11.05
N SER A 176 10.09 7.73 11.93
CA SER A 176 9.95 7.52 13.38
C SER A 176 8.50 7.24 13.78
N MET A 177 7.54 7.95 13.17
CA MET A 177 6.12 7.81 13.51
C MET A 177 5.51 6.50 13.00
N ARG A 178 5.99 5.94 11.88
CA ARG A 178 5.61 4.57 11.45
C ARG A 178 5.94 3.55 12.52
N ALA A 179 7.18 3.59 13.04
CA ALA A 179 7.60 2.69 14.10
C ALA A 179 6.75 2.88 15.38
N GLU A 180 6.39 4.11 15.72
CA GLU A 180 5.52 4.40 16.87
C GLU A 180 4.09 3.86 16.69
N ILE A 181 3.50 4.00 15.48
CA ILE A 181 2.17 3.45 15.18
C ILE A 181 2.19 1.92 15.23
N ALA A 182 3.22 1.27 14.68
CA ALA A 182 3.36 -0.19 14.74
C ALA A 182 3.46 -0.70 16.18
N LYS A 183 4.29 -0.07 17.03
CA LYS A 183 4.40 -0.39 18.46
C LYS A 183 3.07 -0.15 19.19
N LEU A 184 2.38 0.94 18.83
CA LEU A 184 1.10 1.30 19.43
C LEU A 184 0.05 0.23 19.14
N HIS A 185 -0.06 -0.21 17.88
CA HIS A 185 -0.97 -1.29 17.48
C HIS A 185 -0.70 -2.57 18.28
N GLN A 186 0.57 -3.02 18.36
CA GLN A 186 0.96 -4.20 19.15
C GLN A 186 0.57 -4.07 20.64
N ARG A 187 0.72 -2.85 21.21
CA ARG A 187 0.38 -2.60 22.61
C ARG A 187 -1.11 -2.54 22.88
N LEU A 188 -1.88 -1.90 22.00
CA LEU A 188 -3.32 -1.74 22.14
C LEU A 188 -4.09 -3.00 21.75
N ASN A 189 -3.51 -3.82 20.87
CA ASN A 189 -4.10 -5.07 20.40
C ASN A 189 -5.53 -4.88 19.86
N THR A 190 -5.72 -3.85 19.02
CA THR A 190 -7.00 -3.40 18.44
C THR A 190 -7.06 -3.69 16.96
N THR A 191 -8.24 -3.87 16.39
CA THR A 191 -8.45 -3.97 14.94
C THR A 191 -8.21 -2.60 14.31
N THR A 192 -7.28 -2.51 13.35
CA THR A 192 -6.86 -1.22 12.78
C THR A 192 -7.02 -1.20 11.27
N ILE A 193 -7.67 -0.15 10.74
CA ILE A 193 -7.70 0.14 9.30
C ILE A 193 -7.00 1.47 9.07
N TYR A 194 -5.97 1.42 8.24
CA TYR A 194 -5.09 2.52 7.93
C TYR A 194 -5.15 2.87 6.44
N VAL A 195 -5.32 4.12 6.11
CA VAL A 195 -5.32 4.62 4.74
C VAL A 195 -4.02 5.37 4.46
N THR A 196 -3.39 5.09 3.35
CA THR A 196 -2.20 5.82 2.88
C THR A 196 -2.10 5.81 1.35
N HIS A 197 -1.30 6.72 0.80
CA HIS A 197 -0.81 6.66 -0.57
C HIS A 197 0.68 6.25 -0.62
N ASP A 198 1.33 6.09 0.55
CA ASP A 198 2.74 5.69 0.68
C ASP A 198 2.84 4.17 0.77
N GLN A 199 3.41 3.56 -0.27
CA GLN A 199 3.60 2.11 -0.32
C GLN A 199 4.56 1.59 0.76
N THR A 200 5.54 2.40 1.21
CA THR A 200 6.46 2.01 2.28
C THR A 200 5.71 1.84 3.60
N GLU A 201 4.70 2.69 3.86
CA GLU A 201 3.82 2.54 5.03
C GLU A 201 3.04 1.22 4.95
N ALA A 202 2.45 0.91 3.77
CA ALA A 202 1.72 -0.32 3.56
C ALA A 202 2.62 -1.56 3.73
N MET A 203 3.81 -1.56 3.12
CA MET A 203 4.75 -2.69 3.19
C MET A 203 5.30 -2.96 4.58
N THR A 204 5.41 -1.92 5.44
CA THR A 204 6.12 -2.05 6.73
C THR A 204 5.21 -2.23 7.93
N MET A 205 3.92 -1.88 7.83
CA MET A 205 3.01 -1.91 8.98
C MET A 205 1.85 -2.90 8.84
N ALA A 206 1.48 -3.30 7.62
CA ALA A 206 0.29 -4.09 7.39
C ALA A 206 0.48 -5.58 7.68
N ASP A 207 -0.54 -6.22 8.26
CA ASP A 207 -0.73 -7.67 8.17
C ASP A 207 -1.23 -8.05 6.78
N ARG A 208 -2.21 -7.29 6.24
CA ARG A 208 -2.64 -7.35 4.84
C ARG A 208 -2.80 -5.95 4.24
N VAL A 209 -2.47 -5.87 2.96
CA VAL A 209 -2.61 -4.68 2.12
C VAL A 209 -3.80 -4.86 1.19
N VAL A 210 -4.63 -3.84 1.09
CA VAL A 210 -5.72 -3.73 0.11
C VAL A 210 -5.30 -2.69 -0.92
N VAL A 211 -4.88 -3.13 -2.10
CA VAL A 211 -4.52 -2.24 -3.21
C VAL A 211 -5.76 -1.83 -3.96
N MET A 212 -5.99 -0.52 -4.06
CA MET A 212 -7.18 0.04 -4.70
C MET A 212 -6.85 0.90 -5.92
N SER A 213 -7.69 0.81 -6.94
CA SER A 213 -7.63 1.69 -8.11
C SER A 213 -9.02 1.94 -8.68
N VAL A 214 -9.33 3.20 -8.96
CA VAL A 214 -10.58 3.63 -9.63
C VAL A 214 -11.82 2.98 -8.98
N GLY A 215 -11.91 3.07 -7.64
CA GLY A 215 -13.04 2.56 -6.86
C GLY A 215 -13.07 1.04 -6.66
N LYS A 216 -12.11 0.28 -7.19
CA LYS A 216 -12.07 -1.18 -7.11
C LYS A 216 -10.88 -1.68 -6.33
N VAL A 217 -11.07 -2.79 -5.64
CA VAL A 217 -9.97 -3.59 -5.09
C VAL A 217 -9.26 -4.30 -6.24
N GLN A 218 -7.95 -4.12 -6.34
CA GLN A 218 -7.10 -4.78 -7.34
C GLN A 218 -6.50 -6.07 -6.79
N GLN A 219 -6.04 -6.04 -5.55
CA GLN A 219 -5.48 -7.20 -4.84
C GLN A 219 -5.58 -6.99 -3.34
N ILE A 220 -5.80 -8.08 -2.61
CA ILE A 220 -5.66 -8.18 -1.15
C ILE A 220 -4.66 -9.29 -0.87
N GLY A 221 -3.70 -9.03 0.03
CA GLY A 221 -2.70 -10.02 0.42
C GLY A 221 -1.74 -9.44 1.46
N THR A 222 -0.85 -10.27 1.97
CA THR A 222 0.27 -9.81 2.78
C THR A 222 1.18 -8.88 1.96
N PRO A 223 1.98 -8.01 2.59
CA PRO A 223 2.95 -7.18 1.86
C PRO A 223 3.81 -7.96 0.87
N ALA A 224 4.35 -9.13 1.29
CA ALA A 224 5.16 -9.99 0.43
C ALA A 224 4.36 -10.52 -0.78
N GLU A 225 3.15 -11.02 -0.58
CA GLU A 225 2.30 -11.52 -1.67
C GLU A 225 1.99 -10.45 -2.71
N VAL A 226 1.65 -9.23 -2.27
CA VAL A 226 1.32 -8.13 -3.17
C VAL A 226 2.55 -7.67 -3.95
N TYR A 227 3.74 -7.74 -3.35
CA TYR A 227 5.00 -7.36 -3.98
C TYR A 227 5.54 -8.43 -4.91
N ASP A 228 5.63 -9.69 -4.43
CA ASP A 228 6.26 -10.78 -5.15
C ASP A 228 5.32 -11.44 -6.18
N ASN A 229 4.00 -11.38 -5.95
CA ASN A 229 2.99 -12.02 -6.79
C ASN A 229 1.88 -11.04 -7.18
N PRO A 230 2.20 -9.94 -7.89
CA PRO A 230 1.21 -8.96 -8.31
C PRO A 230 0.20 -9.58 -9.27
N ARG A 231 -1.10 -9.38 -9.00
CA ARG A 231 -2.19 -9.95 -9.78
C ARG A 231 -2.32 -9.36 -11.19
N ASN A 232 -1.91 -8.11 -11.34
CA ASN A 232 -1.98 -7.40 -12.62
C ASN A 232 -0.88 -6.33 -12.71
N MET A 233 -0.73 -5.74 -13.90
CA MET A 233 0.25 -4.70 -14.18
C MET A 233 0.09 -3.47 -13.28
N PHE A 234 -1.16 -3.13 -12.90
CA PHE A 234 -1.39 -2.00 -12.00
C PHE A 234 -0.74 -2.23 -10.64
N VAL A 235 -0.98 -3.39 -10.02
CA VAL A 235 -0.37 -3.73 -8.71
C VAL A 235 1.15 -3.80 -8.84
N ALA A 236 1.66 -4.45 -9.89
CA ALA A 236 3.10 -4.58 -10.14
C ALA A 236 3.81 -3.22 -10.27
N GLY A 237 3.21 -2.28 -11.01
CA GLY A 237 3.77 -0.96 -11.23
C GLY A 237 3.51 0.02 -10.08
N PHE A 238 2.46 -0.22 -9.28
CA PHE A 238 2.17 0.63 -8.13
C PHE A 238 2.99 0.24 -6.89
N MET A 239 3.29 -1.06 -6.70
CA MET A 239 4.06 -1.56 -5.55
C MET A 239 5.53 -1.73 -5.91
N GLY A 240 6.39 -0.93 -5.30
CA GLY A 240 7.84 -0.86 -5.53
C GLY A 240 8.29 0.56 -5.85
N SER A 241 9.51 0.94 -5.39
CA SER A 241 10.13 2.23 -5.68
C SER A 241 11.63 2.03 -5.92
N PRO A 242 12.07 2.19 -7.17
CA PRO A 242 11.32 2.54 -8.38
C PRO A 242 10.25 1.51 -8.77
N ALA A 243 9.34 1.90 -9.67
CA ALA A 243 8.30 1.02 -10.19
C ALA A 243 8.89 -0.11 -11.05
N MET A 244 8.14 -1.23 -11.20
CA MET A 244 8.51 -2.31 -12.11
C MET A 244 8.67 -1.80 -13.55
N ASN A 245 9.71 -2.23 -14.24
CA ASN A 245 9.88 -2.00 -15.66
C ASN A 245 8.93 -2.89 -16.46
N PHE A 246 8.34 -2.36 -17.53
CA PHE A 246 7.47 -3.11 -18.43
C PHE A 246 7.94 -2.99 -19.88
N PHE A 247 8.02 -4.14 -20.56
CA PHE A 247 8.40 -4.24 -21.95
C PHE A 247 7.31 -4.99 -22.73
N ASN A 248 6.88 -4.43 -23.85
CA ASN A 248 6.00 -5.16 -24.80
C ASN A 248 6.87 -6.08 -25.64
N VAL A 249 6.65 -7.37 -25.54
CA VAL A 249 7.50 -8.39 -26.19
C VAL A 249 6.66 -9.46 -26.85
N SER A 250 7.22 -10.08 -27.89
CA SER A 250 6.71 -11.32 -28.46
C SER A 250 7.37 -12.51 -27.75
N TYR A 251 6.59 -13.45 -27.28
CA TYR A 251 7.10 -14.71 -26.75
C TYR A 251 7.04 -15.80 -27.80
N LYS A 252 8.15 -16.44 -28.07
CA LYS A 252 8.22 -17.57 -29.02
C LYS A 252 9.33 -18.54 -28.63
N ASP A 253 9.00 -19.83 -28.55
CA ASP A 253 9.93 -20.97 -28.40
C ASP A 253 10.98 -20.75 -27.27
N GLY A 254 10.52 -20.28 -26.09
CA GLY A 254 11.38 -20.07 -24.92
C GLY A 254 12.18 -18.77 -24.94
N LYS A 255 11.87 -17.83 -25.82
CA LYS A 255 12.49 -16.50 -25.89
C LYS A 255 11.44 -15.40 -25.92
N ILE A 256 11.80 -14.24 -25.36
CA ILE A 256 11.07 -12.98 -25.54
C ILE A 256 11.92 -12.01 -26.34
N SER A 257 11.27 -11.21 -27.19
CA SER A 257 11.90 -10.15 -27.96
C SER A 257 10.94 -8.99 -28.21
N ASP A 258 11.44 -7.76 -28.11
CA ASP A 258 10.71 -6.55 -28.52
C ASP A 258 10.92 -6.22 -30.02
N GLY A 259 11.82 -6.95 -30.70
CA GLY A 259 12.21 -6.69 -32.09
C GLY A 259 13.10 -5.47 -32.28
N GLN A 260 13.59 -4.87 -31.18
CA GLN A 260 14.38 -3.63 -31.19
C GLN A 260 15.65 -3.71 -30.33
N GLY A 261 16.15 -4.92 -30.03
CA GLY A 261 17.39 -5.12 -29.29
C GLY A 261 17.26 -5.84 -27.95
N LEU A 262 16.08 -5.91 -27.35
CA LEU A 262 15.81 -6.76 -26.20
C LEU A 262 15.50 -8.19 -26.67
N GLU A 263 16.41 -9.12 -26.49
CA GLU A 263 16.19 -10.55 -26.70
C GLU A 263 16.68 -11.32 -25.48
N LEU A 264 15.78 -12.03 -24.80
CA LEU A 264 16.10 -12.76 -23.56
C LEU A 264 15.61 -14.19 -23.63
N ALA A 265 16.40 -15.13 -23.17
CA ALA A 265 16.01 -16.52 -22.99
C ALA A 265 15.20 -16.71 -21.72
N ILE A 266 14.08 -17.42 -21.81
CA ILE A 266 13.19 -17.70 -20.67
C ILE A 266 13.58 -19.06 -20.08
N PRO A 267 13.83 -19.17 -18.74
CA PRO A 267 14.04 -20.43 -18.07
C PRO A 267 12.90 -21.41 -18.31
N GLU A 268 13.24 -22.70 -18.43
CA GLU A 268 12.31 -23.77 -18.83
C GLU A 268 11.02 -23.78 -18.00
N GLY A 269 11.13 -23.58 -16.68
CA GLY A 269 9.98 -23.54 -15.78
C GLY A 269 9.01 -22.40 -16.10
N ARG A 270 9.52 -21.20 -16.43
CA ARG A 270 8.73 -20.03 -16.83
C ARG A 270 8.16 -20.20 -18.24
N ALA A 271 8.97 -20.70 -19.17
CA ALA A 271 8.54 -20.99 -20.53
C ALA A 271 7.40 -22.04 -20.56
N LYS A 272 7.46 -23.05 -19.69
CA LYS A 272 6.38 -24.03 -19.54
C LYS A 272 5.06 -23.36 -19.16
N VAL A 273 5.04 -22.45 -18.20
CA VAL A 273 3.81 -21.71 -17.81
C VAL A 273 3.24 -20.97 -19.00
N LEU A 274 4.05 -20.22 -19.74
CA LEU A 274 3.61 -19.48 -20.92
C LEU A 274 3.04 -20.41 -22.01
N ASN A 275 3.68 -21.56 -22.25
CA ASN A 275 3.23 -22.55 -23.22
C ASN A 275 1.91 -23.22 -22.79
N ASP A 276 1.80 -23.65 -21.54
CA ASP A 276 0.61 -24.32 -20.98
C ASP A 276 -0.61 -23.38 -21.00
N ARG A 277 -0.37 -22.07 -20.86
CA ARG A 277 -1.40 -21.03 -20.96
C ARG A 277 -1.65 -20.53 -22.40
N GLY A 278 -0.97 -21.09 -23.38
CA GLY A 278 -1.21 -20.85 -24.82
C GLY A 278 -0.67 -19.50 -25.32
N TYR A 279 0.42 -18.99 -24.75
CA TYR A 279 1.03 -17.72 -25.15
C TYR A 279 2.15 -17.87 -26.20
N ASN A 280 2.54 -19.10 -26.59
CA ASN A 280 3.56 -19.27 -27.65
C ASN A 280 3.11 -18.63 -28.97
N GLY A 281 3.94 -17.76 -29.52
CA GLY A 281 3.67 -16.96 -30.71
C GLY A 281 2.81 -15.71 -30.47
N LYS A 282 2.55 -15.31 -29.21
CA LYS A 282 1.76 -14.13 -28.88
C LYS A 282 2.60 -12.99 -28.30
N GLU A 283 2.04 -11.79 -28.38
CA GLU A 283 2.54 -10.62 -27.66
C GLU A 283 2.08 -10.66 -26.19
N ILE A 284 3.00 -10.35 -25.30
CA ILE A 284 2.79 -10.26 -23.85
C ILE A 284 3.51 -9.02 -23.30
N THR A 285 3.23 -8.64 -22.06
CA THR A 285 4.06 -7.66 -21.35
C THR A 285 4.99 -8.40 -20.38
N PHE A 286 6.29 -8.18 -20.55
CA PHE A 286 7.34 -8.64 -19.65
C PHE A 286 7.57 -7.57 -18.59
N GLY A 287 7.51 -7.95 -17.31
CA GLY A 287 7.76 -7.09 -16.16
C GLY A 287 8.97 -7.57 -15.36
N ILE A 288 9.84 -6.65 -14.97
CA ILE A 288 10.97 -6.94 -14.09
C ILE A 288 11.24 -5.77 -13.15
N ARG A 289 11.55 -6.08 -11.91
CA ARG A 289 11.84 -5.03 -10.92
C ARG A 289 13.23 -4.45 -11.13
N PRO A 290 13.45 -3.17 -10.81
CA PRO A 290 14.75 -2.51 -10.96
C PRO A 290 15.89 -3.21 -10.20
N GLU A 291 15.62 -3.80 -9.04
CA GLU A 291 16.58 -4.54 -8.21
C GLU A 291 16.92 -5.94 -8.75
N ASP A 292 16.16 -6.43 -9.73
CA ASP A 292 16.40 -7.73 -10.40
C ASP A 292 17.11 -7.55 -11.75
N ILE A 293 17.64 -6.35 -12.01
CA ILE A 293 18.52 -6.02 -13.14
C ILE A 293 19.90 -5.71 -12.60
N HIS A 294 20.91 -6.43 -13.08
CA HIS A 294 22.25 -6.48 -12.53
C HIS A 294 23.30 -5.92 -13.51
N ALA A 295 24.24 -5.14 -12.99
CA ALA A 295 25.41 -4.68 -13.76
C ALA A 295 26.70 -5.41 -13.35
N GLU A 296 26.64 -6.29 -12.35
CA GLU A 296 27.80 -7.04 -11.85
C GLU A 296 28.28 -8.07 -12.87
N GLU A 297 29.57 -8.04 -13.21
CA GLU A 297 30.21 -8.93 -14.17
C GLU A 297 29.96 -10.42 -13.85
N ALA A 298 30.01 -10.80 -12.56
CA ALA A 298 29.79 -12.17 -12.11
C ALA A 298 28.36 -12.67 -12.45
N PHE A 299 27.34 -11.81 -12.39
CA PHE A 299 25.98 -12.15 -12.78
C PHE A 299 25.87 -12.32 -14.29
N ILE A 300 26.44 -11.37 -15.06
CA ILE A 300 26.42 -11.33 -16.53
C ILE A 300 27.09 -12.58 -17.11
N GLU A 301 28.26 -12.97 -16.58
CA GLU A 301 28.98 -14.20 -16.98
C GLU A 301 28.18 -15.48 -16.73
N THR A 302 27.39 -15.50 -15.63
CA THR A 302 26.59 -16.69 -15.25
C THR A 302 25.35 -16.86 -16.14
N TRP A 303 24.75 -15.75 -16.62
CA TRP A 303 23.50 -15.72 -17.36
C TRP A 303 23.62 -14.99 -18.70
N PRO A 304 24.49 -15.43 -19.65
CA PRO A 304 24.69 -14.73 -20.92
C PRO A 304 23.45 -14.65 -21.81
N GLY A 305 22.51 -15.61 -21.69
CA GLY A 305 21.24 -15.59 -22.42
C GLY A 305 20.17 -14.62 -21.86
N ALA A 306 20.47 -13.96 -20.75
CA ALA A 306 19.61 -12.96 -20.12
C ALA A 306 20.30 -11.60 -20.00
N THR A 307 21.30 -11.32 -20.86
CA THR A 307 22.08 -10.10 -20.88
C THR A 307 21.73 -9.24 -22.07
N VAL A 308 21.67 -7.94 -21.85
CA VAL A 308 21.30 -6.94 -22.86
C VAL A 308 22.37 -5.84 -22.87
N HIS A 309 22.83 -5.46 -24.08
CA HIS A 309 23.71 -4.32 -24.27
C HIS A 309 22.91 -3.02 -24.30
N CYS A 310 23.22 -2.07 -23.42
CA CYS A 310 22.43 -0.84 -23.27
C CYS A 310 23.33 0.40 -23.07
N GLU A 311 22.75 1.57 -23.27
CA GLU A 311 23.38 2.86 -23.01
C GLU A 311 22.78 3.48 -21.73
N VAL A 312 23.62 3.88 -20.78
CA VAL A 312 23.22 4.60 -19.58
C VAL A 312 22.85 6.04 -19.94
N VAL A 313 21.63 6.46 -19.67
CA VAL A 313 21.11 7.79 -19.98
C VAL A 313 21.25 8.74 -18.79
N VAL A 314 20.92 8.25 -17.59
CA VAL A 314 21.02 8.99 -16.32
C VAL A 314 21.50 8.04 -15.23
N SER A 315 22.27 8.57 -14.29
CA SER A 315 22.73 7.85 -13.10
C SER A 315 22.47 8.67 -11.86
N GLU A 316 21.79 8.09 -10.89
CA GLU A 316 21.48 8.72 -9.60
C GLU A 316 22.11 7.93 -8.46
N LEU A 317 23.15 8.51 -7.84
CA LEU A 317 23.80 7.89 -6.67
C LEU A 317 22.99 8.17 -5.40
N MET A 318 22.35 7.11 -4.85
CA MET A 318 21.48 7.18 -3.68
C MET A 318 22.21 6.83 -2.36
N GLY A 319 23.53 6.77 -2.39
CA GLY A 319 24.37 6.40 -1.24
C GLY A 319 24.83 4.95 -1.31
N ALA A 320 24.09 3.99 -0.82
CA ALA A 320 24.44 2.57 -0.88
C ALA A 320 24.11 1.91 -2.22
N THR A 321 23.20 2.49 -2.98
CA THR A 321 22.76 2.01 -4.30
C THR A 321 22.85 3.14 -5.33
N SER A 322 22.83 2.77 -6.60
CA SER A 322 22.66 3.68 -7.74
C SER A 322 21.45 3.28 -8.55
N GLN A 323 20.68 4.26 -9.03
CA GLN A 323 19.64 4.04 -10.03
C GLN A 323 20.21 4.40 -11.39
N LEU A 324 20.28 3.42 -12.28
CA LEU A 324 20.75 3.57 -13.65
C LEU A 324 19.52 3.56 -14.58
N TYR A 325 19.26 4.69 -15.21
CA TYR A 325 18.28 4.81 -16.29
C TYR A 325 19.04 4.45 -17.58
N ALA A 326 18.70 3.31 -18.14
CA ALA A 326 19.37 2.77 -19.33
C ALA A 326 18.38 2.63 -20.49
N ARG A 327 18.93 2.56 -21.71
CA ARG A 327 18.15 2.46 -22.94
C ARG A 327 18.70 1.35 -23.83
N VAL A 328 17.77 0.54 -24.37
CA VAL A 328 18.01 -0.43 -25.43
C VAL A 328 17.16 -0.04 -26.62
N ASP A 329 17.80 0.40 -27.72
CA ASP A 329 17.15 0.75 -29.00
C ASP A 329 15.84 1.55 -28.88
N GLY A 330 15.77 2.49 -27.92
CA GLY A 330 14.63 3.38 -27.71
C GLY A 330 13.72 3.02 -26.55
N THR A 331 13.80 1.82 -25.97
CA THR A 331 13.08 1.44 -24.75
C THR A 331 13.92 1.77 -23.52
N GLU A 332 13.40 2.62 -22.65
CA GLU A 332 14.05 3.00 -21.40
C GLU A 332 13.59 2.09 -20.24
N PHE A 333 14.52 1.80 -19.35
CA PHE A 333 14.28 1.06 -18.12
C PHE A 333 15.17 1.57 -16.98
N VAL A 334 14.85 1.20 -15.75
CA VAL A 334 15.60 1.56 -14.54
C VAL A 334 16.17 0.30 -13.91
N ALA A 335 17.45 0.30 -13.58
CA ALA A 335 18.09 -0.71 -12.74
C ALA A 335 18.52 -0.09 -11.41
N THR A 336 18.38 -0.83 -10.32
CA THR A 336 18.90 -0.47 -9.00
C THR A 336 20.09 -1.36 -8.69
N VAL A 337 21.30 -0.81 -8.78
CA VAL A 337 22.56 -1.54 -8.60
C VAL A 337 23.30 -1.09 -7.33
N ASP A 338 24.29 -1.85 -6.89
CA ASP A 338 25.19 -1.41 -5.81
C ASP A 338 25.93 -0.12 -6.22
N ALA A 339 26.21 0.77 -5.27
CA ALA A 339 26.91 2.02 -5.54
C ALA A 339 28.33 1.84 -6.16
N ARG A 340 28.91 0.63 -6.00
CA ARG A 340 30.21 0.26 -6.61
C ARG A 340 30.11 0.03 -8.11
N ASP A 341 28.91 -0.35 -8.59
CA ASP A 341 28.62 -0.57 -10.00
C ASP A 341 28.01 0.68 -10.66
N PHE A 342 28.51 1.84 -10.23
CA PHE A 342 28.10 3.13 -10.78
C PHE A 342 28.69 3.33 -12.18
N HIS A 343 27.85 3.74 -13.13
CA HIS A 343 28.22 4.06 -14.50
C HIS A 343 27.82 5.49 -14.84
N ASN A 344 28.60 6.16 -15.71
CA ASN A 344 28.28 7.52 -16.12
C ASN A 344 27.29 7.55 -17.28
N PRO A 345 26.51 8.63 -17.40
CA PRO A 345 25.70 8.86 -18.61
C PRO A 345 26.55 8.79 -19.87
N GLY A 346 26.09 8.03 -20.87
CA GLY A 346 26.80 7.76 -22.13
C GLY A 346 27.60 6.47 -22.14
N ASP A 347 27.82 5.83 -20.97
CA ASP A 347 28.50 4.53 -20.93
C ASP A 347 27.63 3.48 -21.62
N LYS A 348 28.27 2.61 -22.39
CA LYS A 348 27.66 1.43 -23.01
C LYS A 348 28.08 0.20 -22.23
N ILE A 349 27.13 -0.46 -21.63
CA ILE A 349 27.36 -1.56 -20.70
C ILE A 349 26.43 -2.73 -20.98
N ASP A 350 26.80 -3.88 -20.50
CA ASP A 350 25.94 -5.05 -20.45
C ASP A 350 25.20 -5.10 -19.12
N MET A 351 23.90 -5.39 -19.16
CA MET A 351 23.07 -5.61 -17.97
C MET A 351 22.39 -6.97 -18.05
N GLY A 352 22.47 -7.72 -16.95
CA GLY A 352 21.84 -9.02 -16.79
C GLY A 352 20.47 -8.89 -16.15
N PHE A 353 19.48 -9.60 -16.66
CA PHE A 353 18.10 -9.65 -16.15
C PHE A 353 17.86 -10.96 -15.41
N ASP A 354 17.50 -10.93 -14.14
CA ASP A 354 17.10 -12.14 -13.41
C ASP A 354 15.69 -12.59 -13.83
N ILE A 355 15.64 -13.37 -14.91
CA ILE A 355 14.38 -13.84 -15.49
C ILE A 355 13.63 -14.80 -14.56
N ASN A 356 14.26 -15.36 -13.53
CA ASN A 356 13.56 -16.13 -12.49
C ASN A 356 12.65 -15.25 -11.63
N LYS A 357 12.96 -13.97 -11.53
CA LYS A 357 12.16 -12.94 -10.85
C LYS A 357 11.17 -12.22 -11.78
N ALA A 358 11.23 -12.50 -13.07
CA ALA A 358 10.38 -11.87 -14.07
C ALA A 358 8.88 -12.15 -13.86
N HIS A 359 8.07 -11.20 -14.27
CA HIS A 359 6.62 -11.32 -14.35
C HIS A 359 6.17 -11.22 -15.79
N PHE A 360 5.13 -11.96 -16.13
CA PHE A 360 4.52 -11.90 -17.45
C PHE A 360 3.05 -11.55 -17.32
N PHE A 361 2.57 -10.64 -18.15
CA PHE A 361 1.20 -10.16 -18.11
C PHE A 361 0.57 -10.30 -19.50
N ASP A 362 -0.69 -10.67 -19.50
CA ASP A 362 -1.49 -10.67 -20.70
C ASP A 362 -1.68 -9.23 -21.22
N LYS A 363 -1.44 -9.03 -22.51
CA LYS A 363 -1.43 -7.68 -23.11
C LYS A 363 -2.80 -7.00 -23.10
N GLU A 364 -3.91 -7.76 -23.19
CA GLU A 364 -5.26 -7.22 -23.26
C GLU A 364 -5.88 -7.02 -21.89
N THR A 365 -5.80 -8.05 -21.03
CA THR A 365 -6.40 -8.05 -19.70
C THR A 365 -5.53 -7.39 -18.64
N THR A 366 -4.23 -7.26 -18.91
CA THR A 366 -3.18 -6.81 -17.97
C THR A 366 -2.97 -7.73 -16.76
N ASN A 367 -3.64 -8.88 -16.71
CA ASN A 367 -3.52 -9.84 -15.62
C ASN A 367 -2.20 -10.63 -15.72
N ALA A 368 -1.67 -11.05 -14.58
CA ALA A 368 -0.48 -11.88 -14.51
C ALA A 368 -0.74 -13.25 -15.14
N ILE A 369 0.22 -13.70 -15.94
CA ILE A 369 0.22 -15.04 -16.54
C ILE A 369 0.93 -15.97 -15.56
N VAL A 370 0.15 -16.72 -14.80
CA VAL A 370 0.61 -17.65 -13.77
C VAL A 370 0.05 -19.05 -14.04
N THR A 371 0.51 -20.07 -13.29
CA THR A 371 -0.10 -21.40 -13.36
C THR A 371 -1.57 -21.35 -12.96
N LYS A 372 -2.35 -22.32 -13.39
CA LYS A 372 -3.77 -22.38 -13.04
C LYS A 372 -3.97 -22.51 -11.53
N GLU A 373 -3.13 -23.29 -10.87
CA GLU A 373 -3.16 -23.48 -9.42
C GLU A 373 -2.87 -22.16 -8.66
N ALA A 374 -1.92 -21.36 -9.16
CA ALA A 374 -1.63 -20.06 -8.58
C ALA A 374 -2.77 -19.05 -8.80
N GLU A 375 -3.38 -19.06 -10.00
CA GLU A 375 -4.56 -18.23 -10.32
C GLU A 375 -5.76 -18.60 -9.42
N ASP A 376 -6.03 -19.89 -9.25
CA ASP A 376 -7.11 -20.41 -8.39
C ASP A 376 -6.84 -20.03 -6.92
N ALA A 377 -5.59 -20.11 -6.45
CA ALA A 377 -5.21 -19.69 -5.10
C ALA A 377 -5.43 -18.19 -4.89
N MET A 378 -4.98 -17.34 -5.82
CA MET A 378 -5.20 -15.88 -5.78
C MET A 378 -6.70 -15.52 -5.77
N ASN A 379 -7.51 -16.25 -6.55
CA ASN A 379 -8.96 -16.04 -6.58
C ASN A 379 -9.61 -16.46 -5.25
N ALA A 380 -9.18 -17.59 -4.66
CA ALA A 380 -9.69 -18.08 -3.40
C ALA A 380 -9.34 -17.15 -2.22
N GLU A 381 -8.16 -16.54 -2.23
CA GLU A 381 -7.78 -15.54 -1.21
C GLU A 381 -8.62 -14.28 -1.32
N GLN A 382 -8.83 -13.78 -2.53
CA GLN A 382 -9.66 -12.60 -2.74
C GLN A 382 -11.15 -12.85 -2.40
N ALA A 383 -11.64 -14.08 -2.56
CA ALA A 383 -13.00 -14.45 -2.17
C ALA A 383 -13.15 -14.65 -0.65
N LYS A 384 -12.06 -14.89 0.08
CA LYS A 384 -12.03 -15.01 1.55
C LYS A 384 -11.73 -13.67 2.24
N ALA A 385 -11.25 -12.71 1.50
CA ALA A 385 -10.92 -11.39 1.99
C ALA A 385 -12.17 -10.59 2.21
#